data_2a5513f8d37b2b992a7bbaae43483a7d
#
_entry.id   2a5513f8d37b2b992a7bbaae43483a7d
#
_cell.length_a   1.000
_cell.length_b   1.000
_cell.length_c   1.000
_cell.angle_alpha   90.00
_cell.angle_beta   90.00
_cell.angle_gamma   90.00
#
_symmetry.space_group_name_H-M   'P 1'
#
loop_
_entity.id
_entity.type
_entity.pdbx_description
1 polymer ?
#
loop_
_entity_poly.entity_id
_entity_poly.type
_entity_poly.pdbx_seq_one_letter_code
_entity_poly.pdbx_strand_id
1 'polypeptide(L)'
;ADLDSNGTVDFAYGGDLQGRLWKFDLSDDDSSKWSVTRLFTACATSLTGGECQTDALQPITVKPTLSRYSGETHTMTSPNLLVSFGTGQDMYADAEDEAWVTQSLYTVLDTGGSHTSLTRSDLEARNFVSGSYTNGELTGRTLGGDSFAYYPSQLEDQDTDRFGWYLDLDTSEQEELVEPANLLSNLVVFSTSTSSTGTNFCESTGGGWLVALDTETGLPTYDDSEGSYVTIFDFNQDEAFSADDLVGTLVDDTVAVGNVIVSVKLSGTPTSSVSVGDTVYVGTSSLGSEEGGVSSYDLNVSSSTDTGRVSWYQLR
;
A
#
# COMPACT_ATOMS: atom_id res chain seq x y z
N ALA A 1 2.20 2.78 17.67
CA ALA A 1 3.53 3.40 17.66
C ALA A 1 3.94 3.79 19.09
N ASP A 2 5.21 3.67 19.39
CA ASP A 2 5.89 4.18 20.57
C ASP A 2 6.92 5.18 20.03
N LEU A 3 6.63 6.49 20.15
CA LEU A 3 7.44 7.53 19.53
C LEU A 3 8.62 7.98 20.40
N ASP A 4 8.46 7.94 21.71
CA ASP A 4 9.49 8.35 22.66
C ASP A 4 10.36 7.19 23.16
N SER A 5 10.05 5.97 22.70
CA SER A 5 10.77 4.73 23.02
C SER A 5 10.77 4.40 24.52
N ASN A 6 9.71 4.78 25.25
CA ASN A 6 9.54 4.48 26.67
C ASN A 6 8.97 3.08 26.93
N GLY A 7 8.57 2.35 25.88
CA GLY A 7 8.00 1.00 25.94
C GLY A 7 6.49 0.98 26.12
N THR A 8 5.83 2.14 26.10
CA THR A 8 4.38 2.27 26.05
C THR A 8 3.90 2.66 24.65
N VAL A 9 2.64 2.37 24.33
CA VAL A 9 2.05 2.75 23.04
C VAL A 9 1.50 4.17 23.14
N ASP A 10 1.99 5.08 22.30
CA ASP A 10 1.50 6.45 22.20
C ASP A 10 0.33 6.58 21.26
N PHE A 11 0.41 5.94 20.08
CA PHE A 11 -0.64 5.97 19.06
C PHE A 11 -0.96 4.59 18.54
N ALA A 12 -2.26 4.34 18.32
CA ALA A 12 -2.74 3.18 17.59
C ALA A 12 -3.66 3.60 16.45
N TYR A 13 -3.69 2.79 15.39
CA TYR A 13 -4.51 3.04 14.22
C TYR A 13 -5.32 1.79 13.88
N GLY A 14 -6.56 1.99 13.42
CA GLY A 14 -7.44 0.90 13.04
C GLY A 14 -8.50 1.35 12.06
N GLY A 15 -8.92 0.44 11.18
CA GLY A 15 -9.98 0.67 10.22
C GLY A 15 -11.34 0.17 10.68
N ASP A 16 -12.38 0.54 9.95
CA ASP A 16 -13.72 -0.01 10.11
C ASP A 16 -14.36 -0.38 8.75
N LEU A 17 -15.51 -1.04 8.80
CA LEU A 17 -16.24 -1.49 7.61
C LEU A 17 -16.86 -0.35 6.79
N GLN A 18 -16.82 0.87 7.30
CA GLN A 18 -17.28 2.06 6.58
C GLN A 18 -16.13 2.85 5.94
N GLY A 19 -14.94 2.24 5.89
CA GLY A 19 -13.76 2.85 5.28
C GLY A 19 -13.12 3.95 6.13
N ARG A 20 -13.46 4.06 7.41
CA ARG A 20 -12.87 5.07 8.28
C ARG A 20 -11.60 4.55 8.90
N LEU A 21 -10.53 5.33 8.81
CA LEU A 21 -9.28 5.11 9.54
C LEU A 21 -9.30 5.95 10.80
N TRP A 22 -9.22 5.28 11.94
CA TRP A 22 -9.22 5.87 13.27
C TRP A 22 -7.81 5.94 13.85
N LYS A 23 -7.50 7.09 14.46
CA LYS A 23 -6.34 7.29 15.31
C LYS A 23 -6.77 7.29 16.77
N PHE A 24 -6.10 6.52 17.59
CA PHE A 24 -6.22 6.49 19.04
C PHE A 24 -4.97 7.14 19.63
N ASP A 25 -5.15 8.28 20.29
CA ASP A 25 -4.09 8.96 21.03
C ASP A 25 -4.10 8.44 22.49
N LEU A 26 -3.06 7.73 22.84
CA LEU A 26 -2.86 7.07 24.13
C LEU A 26 -1.62 7.63 24.83
N SER A 27 -1.08 8.76 24.37
CA SER A 27 0.21 9.32 24.75
C SER A 27 0.25 9.92 26.16
N ASP A 28 -0.91 10.19 26.78
CA ASP A 28 -0.96 10.72 28.15
C ASP A 28 -1.05 9.56 29.18
N ASP A 29 -0.30 9.64 30.26
CA ASP A 29 -0.34 8.67 31.37
C ASP A 29 -1.74 8.59 32.02
N ASP A 30 -2.53 9.65 31.94
CA ASP A 30 -3.92 9.70 32.41
C ASP A 30 -4.86 9.27 31.29
N SER A 31 -5.39 8.05 31.43
CA SER A 31 -6.33 7.48 30.46
C SER A 31 -7.62 8.32 30.24
N SER A 32 -7.94 9.25 31.15
CA SER A 32 -9.06 10.16 30.96
C SER A 32 -8.83 11.21 29.86
N LYS A 33 -7.59 11.36 29.42
CA LYS A 33 -7.17 12.27 28.34
C LYS A 33 -6.99 11.55 27.00
N TRP A 34 -7.10 10.23 26.97
CA TRP A 34 -7.03 9.50 25.72
C TRP A 34 -8.15 9.93 24.77
N SER A 35 -7.82 10.00 23.51
CA SER A 35 -8.77 10.47 22.50
C SER A 35 -8.79 9.58 21.26
N VAL A 36 -9.92 9.65 20.54
CA VAL A 36 -10.13 8.96 19.26
C VAL A 36 -10.50 9.99 18.22
N THR A 37 -9.81 9.96 17.09
CA THR A 37 -10.03 10.89 15.99
C THR A 37 -10.12 10.13 14.68
N ARG A 38 -11.05 10.50 13.81
CA ARG A 38 -11.10 9.99 12.45
C ARG A 38 -10.02 10.68 11.63
N LEU A 39 -8.99 9.95 11.25
CA LEU A 39 -7.88 10.48 10.46
C LEU A 39 -8.27 10.60 8.99
N PHE A 40 -8.87 9.56 8.42
CA PHE A 40 -9.17 9.47 6.99
C PHE A 40 -10.49 8.72 6.74
N THR A 41 -11.07 8.92 5.56
CA THR A 41 -12.20 8.13 5.07
C THR A 41 -11.93 7.66 3.64
N ALA A 42 -11.75 6.35 3.48
CA ALA A 42 -11.66 5.69 2.19
C ALA A 42 -13.07 5.59 1.56
N CYS A 43 -13.15 5.93 0.28
CA CYS A 43 -14.40 5.87 -0.47
C CYS A 43 -14.08 5.87 -1.97
N ALA A 44 -14.70 5.01 -2.77
CA ALA A 44 -14.47 4.95 -4.21
C ALA A 44 -14.93 6.21 -4.96
N THR A 45 -15.84 6.96 -4.35
CA THR A 45 -16.40 8.23 -4.87
C THR A 45 -16.23 9.37 -3.85
N SER A 46 -16.70 10.55 -4.20
CA SER A 46 -16.72 11.68 -3.26
C SER A 46 -17.70 11.44 -2.10
N LEU A 47 -17.32 11.90 -0.90
CA LEU A 47 -18.17 11.79 0.28
C LEU A 47 -19.43 12.67 0.17
N THR A 48 -20.53 12.19 0.71
CA THR A 48 -21.76 12.95 0.85
C THR A 48 -22.04 13.23 2.32
N GLY A 49 -22.04 14.50 2.72
CA GLY A 49 -22.21 14.86 4.12
C GLY A 49 -21.08 14.38 5.05
N GLY A 50 -19.90 14.12 4.50
CA GLY A 50 -18.73 13.62 5.23
C GLY A 50 -18.71 12.11 5.42
N GLU A 51 -19.62 11.37 4.77
CA GLU A 51 -19.71 9.91 4.84
C GLU A 51 -19.67 9.29 3.44
N CYS A 52 -19.11 8.09 3.34
CA CYS A 52 -19.12 7.30 2.11
C CYS A 52 -20.50 6.66 1.91
N GLN A 53 -20.97 6.65 0.67
CA GLN A 53 -22.25 6.00 0.34
C GLN A 53 -22.07 4.48 0.26
N THR A 54 -23.14 3.73 0.49
CA THR A 54 -23.09 2.26 0.57
C THR A 54 -22.62 1.58 -0.71
N ASP A 55 -22.89 2.19 -1.86
CA ASP A 55 -22.49 1.74 -3.20
C ASP A 55 -21.05 2.12 -3.59
N ALA A 56 -20.32 2.75 -2.67
CA ALA A 56 -18.94 3.21 -2.88
C ALA A 56 -18.02 2.86 -1.69
N LEU A 57 -18.48 2.02 -0.77
CA LEU A 57 -17.75 1.69 0.44
C LEU A 57 -16.42 0.97 0.14
N GLN A 58 -15.40 1.40 0.86
CA GLN A 58 -14.07 0.79 0.83
C GLN A 58 -13.68 0.35 2.26
N PRO A 59 -14.14 -0.84 2.70
CA PRO A 59 -13.89 -1.33 4.05
C PRO A 59 -12.41 -1.49 4.36
N ILE A 60 -11.97 -1.12 5.56
CA ILE A 60 -10.62 -1.34 6.07
C ILE A 60 -10.68 -2.48 7.07
N THR A 61 -10.43 -3.69 6.63
CA THR A 61 -10.60 -4.93 7.41
C THR A 61 -9.29 -5.45 8.01
N VAL A 62 -8.16 -4.92 7.53
CA VAL A 62 -6.82 -5.37 7.94
C VAL A 62 -6.11 -4.33 8.79
N LYS A 63 -5.12 -4.79 9.52
CA LYS A 63 -4.28 -3.92 10.35
C LYS A 63 -3.44 -2.98 9.47
N PRO A 64 -3.49 -1.65 9.69
CA PRO A 64 -2.58 -0.71 9.03
C PRO A 64 -1.11 -0.96 9.40
N THR A 65 -0.22 -0.67 8.47
CA THR A 65 1.24 -0.72 8.66
C THR A 65 1.75 0.71 8.82
N LEU A 66 2.70 0.91 9.74
CA LEU A 66 3.21 2.23 10.09
C LEU A 66 4.67 2.37 9.69
N SER A 67 5.01 3.51 9.10
CA SER A 67 6.38 3.95 8.85
C SER A 67 6.56 5.41 9.25
N ARG A 68 7.81 5.86 9.35
CA ARG A 68 8.12 7.27 9.60
C ARG A 68 8.18 8.02 8.28
N TYR A 69 7.66 9.23 8.28
CA TYR A 69 7.91 10.18 7.19
C TYR A 69 9.30 10.81 7.37
N SER A 70 10.13 10.77 6.34
CA SER A 70 11.53 11.21 6.44
C SER A 70 11.68 12.74 6.44
N GLY A 71 10.69 13.46 5.89
CA GLY A 71 10.76 14.91 5.69
C GLY A 71 10.61 15.77 6.94
N GLU A 72 10.15 15.20 8.06
CA GLU A 72 9.83 15.96 9.27
C GLU A 72 10.21 15.24 10.57
N THR A 73 10.41 16.01 11.63
CA THR A 73 10.67 15.45 12.96
C THR A 73 9.40 14.87 13.59
N HIS A 74 9.57 13.79 14.36
CA HIS A 74 8.48 13.13 15.06
C HIS A 74 8.35 13.68 16.49
N THR A 75 7.14 14.09 16.87
CA THR A 75 6.80 14.56 18.22
C THR A 75 5.43 14.02 18.63
N MET A 76 5.08 14.09 19.93
CA MET A 76 3.76 13.68 20.42
C MET A 76 2.61 14.51 19.84
N THR A 77 2.87 15.77 19.46
CA THR A 77 1.86 16.64 18.84
C THR A 77 1.84 16.55 17.32
N SER A 78 2.94 16.12 16.72
CA SER A 78 3.11 15.93 15.27
C SER A 78 3.83 14.61 15.05
N PRO A 79 3.09 13.49 15.06
CA PRO A 79 3.69 12.16 14.95
C PRO A 79 4.40 11.94 13.63
N ASN A 80 3.97 12.59 12.56
CA ASN A 80 4.52 12.48 11.21
C ASN A 80 4.73 11.01 10.79
N LEU A 81 3.67 10.21 11.01
CA LEU A 81 3.64 8.80 10.68
C LEU A 81 2.87 8.59 9.36
N LEU A 82 3.43 7.78 8.50
CA LEU A 82 2.74 7.25 7.33
C LEU A 82 1.98 5.99 7.75
N VAL A 83 0.69 5.99 7.47
CA VAL A 83 -0.24 4.90 7.77
C VAL A 83 -0.63 4.26 6.46
N SER A 84 -0.07 3.08 6.16
CA SER A 84 -0.32 2.33 4.92
C SER A 84 -1.33 1.22 5.16
N PHE A 85 -2.34 1.14 4.31
CA PHE A 85 -3.41 0.15 4.39
C PHE A 85 -4.04 -0.05 3.00
N GLY A 86 -4.84 -1.08 2.87
CA GLY A 86 -5.69 -1.26 1.72
C GLY A 86 -7.11 -1.52 2.14
N THR A 87 -8.00 -1.52 1.17
CA THR A 87 -9.42 -1.78 1.35
C THR A 87 -9.83 -3.09 0.69
N GLY A 88 -10.81 -3.74 1.28
CA GLY A 88 -11.35 -5.01 0.83
C GLY A 88 -12.15 -5.66 1.94
N GLN A 89 -13.01 -6.55 1.54
CA GLN A 89 -13.87 -7.29 2.44
C GLN A 89 -14.00 -8.72 1.91
N ASP A 90 -13.15 -9.62 2.43
CA ASP A 90 -13.27 -11.07 2.18
C ASP A 90 -14.51 -11.60 2.94
N MET A 91 -15.67 -11.13 2.54
CA MET A 91 -16.95 -11.65 3.01
C MET A 91 -17.80 -11.86 1.78
N TYR A 92 -18.25 -13.08 1.63
CA TYR A 92 -19.19 -13.57 0.62
C TYR A 92 -20.10 -12.44 0.07
N ALA A 93 -19.61 -11.71 -0.91
CA ALA A 93 -20.51 -10.94 -1.75
C ALA A 93 -21.34 -11.97 -2.49
N ASP A 94 -22.64 -11.99 -2.23
CA ASP A 94 -23.56 -12.68 -3.11
C ASP A 94 -23.36 -12.05 -4.49
N ALA A 95 -22.59 -12.72 -5.33
CA ALA A 95 -22.05 -12.21 -6.58
C ALA A 95 -23.11 -11.96 -7.67
N GLU A 96 -24.40 -12.00 -7.33
CA GLU A 96 -25.44 -12.05 -8.34
C GLU A 96 -26.05 -10.68 -8.68
N ASP A 97 -25.91 -9.62 -7.86
CA ASP A 97 -26.72 -8.42 -8.09
C ASP A 97 -26.05 -7.04 -7.82
N GLU A 98 -24.82 -6.95 -7.31
CA GLU A 98 -24.20 -5.64 -7.08
C GLU A 98 -22.91 -5.44 -7.88
N ALA A 99 -22.77 -4.24 -8.46
CA ALA A 99 -21.55 -3.86 -9.16
C ALA A 99 -20.37 -3.83 -8.15
N TRP A 100 -19.25 -4.44 -8.52
CA TRP A 100 -18.02 -4.43 -7.69
C TRP A 100 -17.56 -3.00 -7.44
N VAL A 101 -17.36 -2.65 -6.18
CA VAL A 101 -16.81 -1.36 -5.79
C VAL A 101 -15.28 -1.41 -5.91
N THR A 102 -14.68 -0.45 -6.61
CA THR A 102 -13.22 -0.31 -6.69
C THR A 102 -12.62 -0.26 -5.29
N GLN A 103 -11.71 -1.18 -4.99
CA GLN A 103 -10.90 -1.15 -3.78
C GLN A 103 -9.58 -0.44 -4.08
N SER A 104 -8.87 0.00 -3.03
CA SER A 104 -7.67 0.82 -3.21
C SER A 104 -6.62 0.56 -2.13
N LEU A 105 -5.36 0.82 -2.48
CA LEU A 105 -4.25 0.92 -1.54
C LEU A 105 -4.04 2.38 -1.18
N TYR A 106 -3.68 2.63 0.06
CA TYR A 106 -3.53 3.97 0.63
C TYR A 106 -2.27 4.07 1.48
N THR A 107 -1.63 5.23 1.44
CA THR A 107 -0.72 5.70 2.49
C THR A 107 -1.13 7.12 2.87
N VAL A 108 -1.38 7.35 4.15
CA VAL A 108 -1.87 8.63 4.69
C VAL A 108 -0.90 9.13 5.75
N LEU A 109 -0.47 10.39 5.64
CA LEU A 109 0.39 11.06 6.61
C LEU A 109 -0.45 11.61 7.77
N ASP A 110 -0.15 11.15 8.98
CA ASP A 110 -0.65 11.75 10.23
C ASP A 110 0.33 12.81 10.72
N THR A 111 0.03 14.06 10.43
CA THR A 111 0.78 15.22 10.93
C THR A 111 0.39 15.63 12.35
N GLY A 112 -0.65 15.00 12.92
CA GLY A 112 -1.27 15.45 14.18
C GLY A 112 -2.10 16.72 14.03
N GLY A 113 -2.42 17.36 15.17
CA GLY A 113 -3.11 18.63 15.18
C GLY A 113 -4.53 18.59 14.59
N SER A 114 -4.83 19.54 13.71
CA SER A 114 -6.18 19.74 13.13
C SER A 114 -6.41 19.03 11.80
N HIS A 115 -5.38 18.35 11.23
CA HIS A 115 -5.51 17.64 9.97
C HIS A 115 -6.14 16.27 10.18
N THR A 116 -7.46 16.28 10.29
CA THR A 116 -8.29 15.11 10.56
C THR A 116 -9.42 15.06 9.56
N SER A 117 -10.04 13.89 9.42
CA SER A 117 -11.13 13.67 8.44
C SER A 117 -10.67 13.89 6.98
N LEU A 118 -9.42 13.52 6.69
CA LEU A 118 -8.88 13.52 5.34
C LEU A 118 -9.69 12.60 4.43
N THR A 119 -9.61 12.85 3.13
CA THR A 119 -10.34 12.13 2.08
C THR A 119 -9.43 11.86 0.89
N ARG A 120 -9.88 11.14 -0.11
CA ARG A 120 -9.10 10.91 -1.35
C ARG A 120 -8.69 12.22 -2.06
N SER A 121 -9.44 13.31 -1.91
CA SER A 121 -9.08 14.60 -2.52
C SER A 121 -7.84 15.23 -1.88
N ASP A 122 -7.46 14.79 -0.68
CA ASP A 122 -6.28 15.26 0.03
C ASP A 122 -5.04 14.40 -0.30
N LEU A 123 -5.18 13.39 -1.17
CA LEU A 123 -4.14 12.46 -1.57
C LEU A 123 -3.81 12.58 -3.07
N GLU A 124 -2.61 12.18 -3.44
CA GLU A 124 -2.19 12.06 -4.83
C GLU A 124 -2.59 10.71 -5.42
N ALA A 125 -3.17 10.73 -6.63
CA ALA A 125 -3.59 9.51 -7.31
C ALA A 125 -2.41 8.80 -7.97
N ARG A 126 -2.39 7.47 -7.85
CA ARG A 126 -1.54 6.55 -8.61
C ARG A 126 -2.43 5.70 -9.50
N ASN A 127 -1.94 5.35 -10.68
CA ASN A 127 -2.73 4.56 -11.62
C ASN A 127 -1.85 3.51 -12.26
N PHE A 128 -2.34 2.26 -12.37
CA PHE A 128 -1.69 1.27 -13.21
C PHE A 128 -1.74 1.72 -14.68
N VAL A 129 -0.63 1.56 -15.37
CA VAL A 129 -0.62 1.73 -16.84
C VAL A 129 -1.37 0.56 -17.46
N SER A 130 -2.18 0.84 -18.48
CA SER A 130 -3.00 -0.18 -19.14
C SER A 130 -2.14 -1.29 -19.75
N GLY A 131 -2.51 -2.53 -19.45
CA GLY A 131 -1.81 -3.73 -19.91
C GLY A 131 -0.85 -4.30 -18.86
N SER A 132 -0.28 -5.43 -19.22
CA SER A 132 0.73 -6.12 -18.41
C SER A 132 1.89 -6.55 -19.29
N TYR A 133 3.03 -6.75 -18.67
CA TYR A 133 4.24 -7.26 -19.30
C TYR A 133 4.45 -8.70 -18.84
N THR A 134 5.01 -9.54 -19.70
CA THR A 134 5.35 -10.92 -19.35
C THR A 134 6.80 -11.20 -19.70
N ASN A 135 7.54 -11.73 -18.75
CA ASN A 135 8.90 -12.21 -18.93
C ASN A 135 9.03 -13.59 -18.28
N GLY A 136 9.24 -14.63 -19.10
CA GLY A 136 9.21 -16.00 -18.63
C GLY A 136 7.88 -16.38 -17.97
N GLU A 137 7.92 -16.70 -16.69
CA GLU A 137 6.75 -17.08 -15.89
C GLU A 137 6.12 -15.88 -15.15
N LEU A 138 6.84 -14.74 -15.06
CA LEU A 138 6.34 -13.57 -14.38
C LEU A 138 5.48 -12.70 -15.30
N THR A 139 4.39 -12.22 -14.75
CA THR A 139 3.55 -11.18 -15.35
C THR A 139 3.56 -9.98 -14.42
N GLY A 140 3.85 -8.79 -14.94
CA GLY A 140 3.99 -7.57 -14.15
C GLY A 140 3.19 -6.40 -14.69
N ARG A 141 2.93 -5.43 -13.80
CA ARG A 141 2.28 -4.15 -14.11
C ARG A 141 3.21 -3.01 -13.77
N THR A 142 3.11 -1.93 -14.54
CA THR A 142 3.80 -0.66 -14.27
C THR A 142 2.80 0.40 -13.80
N LEU A 143 3.34 1.48 -13.26
CA LEU A 143 2.56 2.57 -12.68
C LEU A 143 2.78 3.88 -13.46
N GLY A 144 1.78 4.75 -13.42
CA GLY A 144 1.88 6.15 -13.80
C GLY A 144 1.56 7.06 -12.61
N GLY A 145 2.08 8.26 -12.64
CA GLY A 145 1.80 9.28 -11.62
C GLY A 145 2.90 10.33 -11.56
N ASP A 146 2.55 11.48 -11.05
CA ASP A 146 3.46 12.62 -10.89
C ASP A 146 3.99 12.69 -9.46
N SER A 147 5.14 13.30 -9.26
CA SER A 147 5.63 13.64 -7.93
C SER A 147 4.71 14.68 -7.27
N PHE A 148 4.61 14.63 -5.95
CA PHE A 148 3.89 15.62 -5.16
C PHE A 148 4.70 16.05 -3.95
N ALA A 149 4.30 17.17 -3.34
CA ALA A 149 4.86 17.63 -2.08
C ALA A 149 3.93 17.30 -0.92
N TYR A 150 4.51 16.82 0.20
CA TYR A 150 3.75 16.62 1.42
C TYR A 150 3.41 17.93 2.13
N TYR A 151 2.27 17.96 2.79
CA TYR A 151 1.86 19.06 3.66
C TYR A 151 2.69 19.07 4.97
N PRO A 152 3.12 20.23 5.50
CA PRO A 152 3.17 21.52 4.82
C PRO A 152 4.40 21.60 3.90
N SER A 153 4.18 21.78 2.63
CA SER A 153 5.31 22.03 1.75
C SER A 153 5.87 23.43 2.03
N GLN A 154 7.17 23.56 1.87
CA GLN A 154 7.84 24.87 1.92
C GLN A 154 7.75 25.63 0.57
N LEU A 155 6.94 25.08 -0.35
CA LEU A 155 6.74 25.63 -1.67
C LEU A 155 5.69 26.75 -1.63
N GLU A 156 5.84 27.75 -2.50
CA GLU A 156 4.94 28.92 -2.54
C GLU A 156 3.52 28.57 -3.01
N ASP A 157 3.34 27.42 -3.66
CA ASP A 157 2.05 26.95 -4.18
C ASP A 157 1.50 25.81 -3.32
N GLN A 158 0.69 26.16 -2.31
CA GLN A 158 0.10 25.22 -1.37
C GLN A 158 -1.06 24.38 -1.95
N ASP A 159 -1.53 24.68 -3.16
CA ASP A 159 -2.61 23.94 -3.81
C ASP A 159 -2.18 22.52 -4.24
N THR A 160 -0.88 22.23 -4.21
CA THR A 160 -0.30 20.93 -4.58
C THR A 160 0.05 20.06 -3.36
N ASP A 161 -0.09 20.59 -2.14
CA ASP A 161 0.21 19.84 -0.93
C ASP A 161 -0.74 18.66 -0.77
N ARG A 162 -0.17 17.49 -0.46
CA ARG A 162 -0.91 16.24 -0.25
C ARG A 162 -0.57 15.64 1.11
N PHE A 163 -1.48 14.80 1.60
CA PHE A 163 -1.29 14.02 2.83
C PHE A 163 -0.98 12.56 2.54
N GLY A 164 -0.49 12.25 1.36
CA GLY A 164 -0.14 10.90 0.94
C GLY A 164 -0.63 10.58 -0.46
N TRP A 165 -0.83 9.30 -0.72
CA TRP A 165 -1.21 8.79 -2.03
C TRP A 165 -2.23 7.63 -1.93
N TYR A 166 -2.87 7.34 -3.05
CA TYR A 166 -3.70 6.15 -3.20
C TYR A 166 -3.54 5.53 -4.59
N LEU A 167 -3.81 4.24 -4.70
CA LEU A 167 -3.78 3.46 -5.94
C LEU A 167 -5.05 2.63 -6.04
N ASP A 168 -5.84 2.86 -7.08
CA ASP A 168 -7.02 2.05 -7.35
C ASP A 168 -6.64 0.68 -7.92
N LEU A 169 -7.27 -0.36 -7.38
CA LEU A 169 -7.08 -1.75 -7.78
C LEU A 169 -7.98 -2.11 -8.97
N ASP A 170 -7.65 -3.22 -9.66
CA ASP A 170 -8.36 -3.63 -10.87
C ASP A 170 -9.75 -4.18 -10.55
N THR A 171 -10.78 -3.43 -10.95
CA THR A 171 -12.17 -3.84 -10.79
C THR A 171 -12.56 -5.02 -11.68
N SER A 172 -11.89 -5.22 -12.82
CA SER A 172 -12.20 -6.33 -13.73
C SER A 172 -11.77 -7.69 -13.18
N GLU A 173 -10.74 -7.70 -12.33
CA GLU A 173 -10.29 -8.87 -11.58
C GLU A 173 -10.88 -8.92 -10.15
N GLN A 174 -11.74 -7.97 -9.78
CA GLN A 174 -12.27 -7.81 -8.42
C GLN A 174 -11.15 -7.82 -7.37
N GLU A 175 -10.13 -7.03 -7.64
CA GLU A 175 -8.92 -6.99 -6.82
C GLU A 175 -9.18 -6.23 -5.51
N GLU A 176 -8.73 -6.80 -4.39
CA GLU A 176 -8.90 -6.21 -3.04
C GLU A 176 -7.74 -6.58 -2.11
N LEU A 177 -7.60 -5.85 -0.99
CA LEU A 177 -6.63 -6.16 0.05
C LEU A 177 -7.33 -6.73 1.29
N VAL A 178 -7.02 -7.99 1.60
CA VAL A 178 -7.55 -8.69 2.78
C VAL A 178 -6.44 -9.17 3.73
N GLU A 179 -5.18 -8.89 3.39
CA GLU A 179 -4.01 -9.22 4.20
C GLU A 179 -3.25 -7.94 4.58
N PRO A 180 -2.64 -7.86 5.78
CA PRO A 180 -1.86 -6.70 6.18
C PRO A 180 -0.67 -6.44 5.25
N ALA A 181 -0.40 -5.17 4.95
CA ALA A 181 0.81 -4.80 4.23
C ALA A 181 2.07 -5.10 5.05
N ASN A 182 3.15 -5.43 4.36
CA ASN A 182 4.48 -5.60 4.93
C ASN A 182 5.34 -4.37 4.63
N LEU A 183 6.22 -4.00 5.56
CA LEU A 183 7.20 -2.93 5.36
C LEU A 183 8.58 -3.54 5.18
N LEU A 184 9.23 -3.21 4.06
CA LEU A 184 10.57 -3.65 3.73
C LEU A 184 11.43 -2.43 3.39
N SER A 185 12.26 -1.99 4.31
CA SER A 185 13.03 -0.74 4.20
C SER A 185 12.08 0.45 3.89
N ASN A 186 12.25 1.12 2.76
CA ASN A 186 11.40 2.21 2.29
C ASN A 186 10.18 1.73 1.47
N LEU A 187 10.08 0.43 1.18
CA LEU A 187 8.97 -0.13 0.40
C LEU A 187 7.85 -0.61 1.30
N VAL A 188 6.62 -0.27 0.95
CA VAL A 188 5.42 -0.93 1.42
C VAL A 188 5.00 -1.99 0.40
N VAL A 189 4.79 -3.21 0.90
CA VAL A 189 4.47 -4.38 0.08
C VAL A 189 3.08 -4.87 0.43
N PHE A 190 2.21 -4.90 -0.56
CA PHE A 190 0.83 -5.37 -0.46
C PHE A 190 0.67 -6.69 -1.23
N SER A 191 -0.04 -7.63 -0.63
CA SER A 191 -0.48 -8.85 -1.31
C SER A 191 -1.98 -8.76 -1.51
N THR A 192 -2.41 -8.45 -2.75
CA THR A 192 -3.83 -8.32 -3.08
C THR A 192 -4.40 -9.65 -3.55
N SER A 193 -5.68 -9.88 -3.29
CA SER A 193 -6.43 -11.02 -3.77
C SER A 193 -7.31 -10.63 -4.95
N THR A 194 -7.48 -11.53 -5.92
CA THR A 194 -8.41 -11.37 -7.02
C THR A 194 -9.44 -12.50 -6.97
N SER A 195 -10.71 -12.16 -7.20
CA SER A 195 -11.76 -13.15 -7.34
C SER A 195 -11.83 -13.63 -8.79
N SER A 196 -11.83 -14.94 -9.00
CA SER A 196 -12.16 -15.46 -10.32
C SER A 196 -13.69 -15.45 -10.50
N THR A 197 -14.17 -14.94 -11.61
CA THR A 197 -15.58 -14.98 -12.00
C THR A 197 -16.01 -16.38 -12.48
N GLY A 198 -15.58 -17.43 -11.78
CA GLY A 198 -15.97 -18.81 -12.05
C GLY A 198 -17.41 -19.05 -11.59
N THR A 199 -18.23 -19.65 -12.46
CA THR A 199 -19.63 -19.99 -12.19
C THR A 199 -19.82 -21.11 -11.14
N ASN A 200 -18.74 -21.65 -10.60
CA ASN A 200 -18.76 -22.72 -9.61
C ASN A 200 -17.87 -22.35 -8.42
N PHE A 201 -18.44 -22.28 -7.25
CA PHE A 201 -17.77 -22.04 -5.96
C PHE A 201 -16.58 -22.98 -5.67
N CYS A 202 -16.58 -24.17 -6.26
CA CYS A 202 -15.52 -25.17 -6.12
C CYS A 202 -14.42 -25.09 -7.19
N GLU A 203 -14.54 -24.18 -8.15
CA GLU A 203 -13.59 -23.98 -9.25
C GLU A 203 -12.99 -22.57 -9.26
N SER A 204 -13.21 -21.80 -8.20
CA SER A 204 -12.63 -20.46 -8.06
C SER A 204 -11.12 -20.59 -7.87
N THR A 205 -10.41 -20.51 -8.97
CA THR A 205 -8.96 -20.31 -8.96
C THR A 205 -8.70 -18.85 -8.58
N GLY A 206 -8.67 -18.56 -7.29
CA GLY A 206 -8.26 -17.25 -6.81
C GLY A 206 -6.86 -16.93 -7.31
N GLY A 207 -6.57 -15.66 -7.51
CA GLY A 207 -5.26 -15.14 -7.85
C GLY A 207 -4.94 -13.96 -6.96
N GLY A 208 -3.90 -13.23 -7.32
CA GLY A 208 -3.54 -12.00 -6.64
C GLY A 208 -2.34 -11.34 -7.27
N TRP A 209 -1.94 -10.25 -6.65
CA TRP A 209 -0.77 -9.49 -7.05
C TRP A 209 0.08 -9.14 -5.83
N LEU A 210 1.38 -9.18 -6.00
CA LEU A 210 2.32 -8.59 -5.05
C LEU A 210 2.67 -7.20 -5.59
N VAL A 211 2.34 -6.16 -4.82
CA VAL A 211 2.57 -4.76 -5.18
C VAL A 211 3.60 -4.18 -4.23
N ALA A 212 4.70 -3.62 -4.75
CA ALA A 212 5.74 -3.00 -3.95
C ALA A 212 5.95 -1.54 -4.42
N LEU A 213 5.83 -0.60 -3.50
CA LEU A 213 5.90 0.83 -3.76
C LEU A 213 6.72 1.52 -2.67
N ASP A 214 7.40 2.59 -3.03
CA ASP A 214 8.00 3.47 -2.05
C ASP A 214 6.91 4.04 -1.13
N THR A 215 7.13 3.93 0.18
CA THR A 215 6.11 4.24 1.17
C THR A 215 5.68 5.71 1.16
N GLU A 216 6.63 6.61 0.88
CA GLU A 216 6.35 8.05 0.87
C GLU A 216 5.69 8.47 -0.43
N THR A 217 6.22 8.04 -1.55
CA THR A 217 5.78 8.55 -2.85
C THR A 217 4.69 7.73 -3.52
N GLY A 218 4.55 6.44 -3.18
CA GLY A 218 3.67 5.52 -3.90
C GLY A 218 4.13 5.26 -5.35
N LEU A 219 5.38 5.55 -5.65
CA LEU A 219 6.05 5.32 -6.93
C LEU A 219 7.15 4.28 -6.76
N PRO A 220 7.84 3.83 -7.81
CA PRO A 220 9.11 3.13 -7.66
C PRO A 220 10.12 3.98 -6.91
N THR A 221 11.14 3.35 -6.32
CA THR A 221 12.23 4.06 -5.66
C THR A 221 12.98 4.92 -6.68
N TYR A 222 13.22 6.19 -6.32
CA TYR A 222 13.99 7.13 -7.13
C TYR A 222 15.40 7.25 -6.57
N ASP A 223 16.41 7.14 -7.45
CA ASP A 223 17.81 7.38 -7.11
C ASP A 223 18.20 8.79 -7.51
N ASP A 224 18.33 9.68 -6.52
CA ASP A 224 18.73 11.07 -6.74
C ASP A 224 20.13 11.20 -7.34
N SER A 225 21.02 10.24 -7.09
CA SER A 225 22.39 10.27 -7.61
C SER A 225 22.46 9.97 -9.10
N GLU A 226 21.54 9.15 -9.60
CA GLU A 226 21.43 8.78 -10.99
C GLU A 226 20.35 9.60 -11.74
N GLY A 227 19.49 10.28 -11.00
CA GLY A 227 18.40 11.07 -11.54
C GLY A 227 17.34 10.22 -12.25
N SER A 228 17.13 8.99 -11.79
CA SER A 228 16.24 8.03 -12.44
C SER A 228 15.55 7.11 -11.44
N TYR A 229 14.45 6.47 -11.86
CA TYR A 229 13.83 5.39 -11.09
C TYR A 229 14.64 4.10 -11.22
N VAL A 230 14.64 3.28 -10.17
CA VAL A 230 15.33 1.99 -10.14
C VAL A 230 14.34 0.83 -10.19
N THR A 231 14.79 -0.31 -10.69
CA THR A 231 14.01 -1.55 -10.69
C THR A 231 13.69 -1.99 -9.28
N ILE A 232 12.47 -2.49 -9.05
CA ILE A 232 12.04 -3.04 -7.75
C ILE A 232 12.15 -4.57 -7.75
N PHE A 233 11.67 -5.21 -8.82
CA PHE A 233 11.67 -6.66 -8.97
C PHE A 233 12.76 -7.11 -9.93
N ASP A 234 13.42 -8.22 -9.63
CA ASP A 234 14.18 -9.02 -10.60
C ASP A 234 13.16 -9.67 -11.54
N PHE A 235 12.78 -8.94 -12.59
CA PHE A 235 11.68 -9.33 -13.46
C PHE A 235 12.11 -10.38 -14.50
N ASN A 236 13.40 -10.46 -14.80
CA ASN A 236 13.96 -11.44 -15.72
C ASN A 236 14.47 -12.70 -14.99
N GLN A 237 14.48 -12.73 -13.65
CA GLN A 237 14.87 -13.83 -12.78
C GLN A 237 16.34 -14.27 -12.98
N ASP A 238 17.24 -13.32 -13.18
CA ASP A 238 18.68 -13.59 -13.34
C ASP A 238 19.51 -13.33 -12.07
N GLU A 239 18.83 -13.07 -10.94
CA GLU A 239 19.42 -12.76 -9.63
C GLU A 239 20.15 -11.41 -9.59
N ALA A 240 19.83 -10.49 -10.50
CA ALA A 240 20.41 -9.15 -10.55
C ALA A 240 19.33 -8.10 -10.84
N PHE A 241 19.52 -6.91 -10.29
CA PHE A 241 18.67 -5.76 -10.61
C PHE A 241 19.38 -4.90 -11.66
N SER A 242 18.86 -4.89 -12.87
CA SER A 242 19.53 -4.29 -14.02
C SER A 242 18.54 -3.62 -14.99
N ALA A 243 19.07 -3.08 -16.06
CA ALA A 243 18.24 -2.52 -17.14
C ALA A 243 17.40 -3.59 -17.87
N ASP A 244 17.75 -4.88 -17.73
CA ASP A 244 17.02 -5.96 -18.38
C ASP A 244 15.71 -6.31 -17.64
N ASP A 245 15.52 -5.76 -16.43
CA ASP A 245 14.26 -5.82 -15.66
C ASP A 245 13.29 -4.69 -16.01
N LEU A 246 13.73 -3.73 -16.79
CA LEU A 246 12.89 -2.62 -17.24
C LEU A 246 12.03 -3.04 -18.42
N VAL A 247 10.89 -2.38 -18.53
CA VAL A 247 9.93 -2.62 -19.61
C VAL A 247 9.67 -1.35 -20.42
N GLY A 248 9.15 -1.53 -21.64
CA GLY A 248 8.87 -0.41 -22.53
C GLY A 248 10.13 0.20 -23.15
N THR A 249 10.04 1.43 -23.64
CA THR A 249 11.13 2.13 -24.29
C THR A 249 11.63 3.26 -23.40
N LEU A 250 12.93 3.28 -23.13
CA LEU A 250 13.56 4.39 -22.42
C LEU A 250 13.66 5.61 -23.35
N VAL A 251 13.48 6.81 -22.78
CA VAL A 251 13.66 8.08 -23.47
C VAL A 251 14.96 8.71 -23.00
N ASP A 252 15.90 8.95 -23.92
CA ASP A 252 17.23 9.50 -23.63
C ASP A 252 17.96 8.73 -22.50
N ASP A 253 17.86 7.39 -22.52
CA ASP A 253 18.41 6.48 -21.50
C ASP A 253 17.92 6.74 -20.05
N THR A 254 16.82 7.50 -19.90
CA THR A 254 16.24 7.79 -18.59
C THR A 254 15.15 6.79 -18.25
N VAL A 255 15.22 6.22 -17.04
CA VAL A 255 14.19 5.33 -16.51
C VAL A 255 13.06 6.16 -15.91
N ALA A 256 11.90 6.08 -16.55
CA ALA A 256 10.67 6.70 -16.06
C ALA A 256 9.87 5.72 -15.18
N VAL A 257 8.92 6.24 -14.40
CA VAL A 257 7.98 5.46 -13.60
C VAL A 257 7.37 4.29 -14.39
N GLY A 258 6.90 4.54 -15.60
CA GLY A 258 6.27 3.56 -16.47
C GLY A 258 7.19 2.46 -17.02
N ASN A 259 8.49 2.55 -16.77
CA ASN A 259 9.45 1.51 -17.16
C ASN A 259 9.72 0.48 -16.05
N VAL A 260 9.27 0.75 -14.81
CA VAL A 260 9.55 -0.10 -13.65
C VAL A 260 8.35 -0.98 -13.33
N ILE A 261 8.58 -2.27 -13.22
CA ILE A 261 7.56 -3.21 -12.71
C ILE A 261 7.39 -2.97 -11.21
N VAL A 262 6.18 -2.63 -10.81
CA VAL A 262 5.80 -2.38 -9.39
C VAL A 262 4.89 -3.46 -8.82
N SER A 263 4.39 -4.35 -9.67
CA SER A 263 3.47 -5.40 -9.26
C SER A 263 3.69 -6.65 -10.09
N VAL A 264 3.75 -7.82 -9.43
CA VAL A 264 3.87 -9.13 -10.08
C VAL A 264 2.69 -10.02 -9.74
N LYS A 265 2.19 -10.77 -10.73
CA LYS A 265 1.03 -11.66 -10.58
C LYS A 265 1.41 -12.90 -9.78
N LEU A 266 0.56 -13.27 -8.83
CA LEU A 266 0.71 -14.46 -8.00
C LEU A 266 -0.08 -15.63 -8.61
N SER A 267 0.42 -16.84 -8.42
CA SER A 267 -0.18 -18.06 -8.99
C SER A 267 -1.44 -18.54 -8.26
N GLY A 268 -1.81 -17.94 -7.14
CA GLY A 268 -2.98 -18.29 -6.34
C GLY A 268 -3.35 -17.18 -5.37
N THR A 269 -4.40 -17.39 -4.58
CA THR A 269 -4.81 -16.44 -3.54
C THR A 269 -3.70 -16.32 -2.49
N PRO A 270 -3.15 -15.12 -2.28
CA PRO A 270 -2.06 -14.93 -1.34
C PRO A 270 -2.52 -15.04 0.11
N THR A 271 -1.60 -15.44 0.96
CA THR A 271 -1.64 -15.23 2.40
C THR A 271 -0.75 -14.05 2.77
N SER A 272 -0.71 -13.68 4.05
CA SER A 272 0.18 -12.62 4.54
C SER A 272 1.61 -12.83 4.08
N SER A 273 2.23 -11.82 3.51
CA SER A 273 3.63 -11.84 3.12
C SER A 273 4.55 -11.65 4.33
N VAL A 274 5.75 -12.21 4.26
CA VAL A 274 6.81 -12.05 5.27
C VAL A 274 8.11 -11.72 4.56
N SER A 275 8.85 -10.73 5.05
CA SER A 275 10.17 -10.38 4.53
C SER A 275 11.30 -10.92 5.41
N VAL A 276 12.35 -11.43 4.75
CA VAL A 276 13.61 -11.85 5.40
C VAL A 276 14.76 -11.29 4.56
N GLY A 277 15.50 -10.33 5.11
CA GLY A 277 16.44 -9.56 4.29
C GLY A 277 15.67 -8.77 3.23
N ASP A 278 16.12 -8.83 2.01
CA ASP A 278 15.53 -8.15 0.85
C ASP A 278 14.52 -9.04 0.10
N THR A 279 14.28 -10.26 0.59
CA THR A 279 13.36 -11.22 -0.02
C THR A 279 11.99 -11.21 0.67
N VAL A 280 10.93 -11.13 -0.12
CA VAL A 280 9.53 -11.26 0.31
C VAL A 280 9.04 -12.67 -0.02
N TYR A 281 8.54 -13.36 0.98
CA TYR A 281 7.92 -14.67 0.87
C TYR A 281 6.41 -14.53 0.94
N VAL A 282 5.70 -15.08 -0.03
CA VAL A 282 4.23 -15.09 -0.10
C VAL A 282 3.76 -16.53 -0.20
N GLY A 283 2.95 -16.94 0.77
CA GLY A 283 2.22 -18.19 0.65
C GLY A 283 1.04 -18.00 -0.30
N THR A 284 0.77 -18.97 -1.17
CA THR A 284 -0.41 -18.97 -2.04
C THR A 284 -1.19 -20.25 -1.84
N SER A 285 -2.51 -20.13 -1.77
CA SER A 285 -3.42 -21.28 -1.81
C SER A 285 -4.03 -21.38 -3.18
N SER A 286 -4.01 -22.58 -3.77
CA SER A 286 -4.77 -22.88 -4.97
C SER A 286 -5.85 -23.92 -4.66
N LEU A 287 -7.06 -23.68 -5.19
CA LEU A 287 -8.12 -24.68 -5.18
C LEU A 287 -8.02 -25.46 -6.50
N GLY A 288 -7.55 -26.70 -6.43
CA GLY A 288 -7.43 -27.55 -7.62
C GLY A 288 -6.27 -28.52 -7.55
N SER A 289 -5.84 -29.03 -8.69
CA SER A 289 -4.77 -30.02 -8.83
C SER A 289 -3.35 -29.41 -8.73
N GLU A 290 -3.24 -28.10 -8.61
CA GLU A 290 -2.00 -27.38 -8.41
C GLU A 290 -1.77 -27.18 -6.92
N GLU A 291 -0.62 -27.58 -6.42
CA GLU A 291 -0.28 -27.45 -5.01
C GLU A 291 -0.07 -25.98 -4.68
N GLY A 292 -0.73 -25.50 -3.61
CA GLY A 292 -0.39 -24.23 -2.98
C GLY A 292 1.10 -24.23 -2.60
N GLY A 293 1.76 -23.09 -2.72
CA GLY A 293 3.19 -22.98 -2.52
C GLY A 293 3.59 -21.74 -1.75
N VAL A 294 4.89 -21.62 -1.54
CA VAL A 294 5.51 -20.37 -1.11
C VAL A 294 6.36 -19.86 -2.27
N SER A 295 6.02 -18.68 -2.74
CA SER A 295 6.81 -17.96 -3.73
C SER A 295 7.71 -16.94 -3.02
N SER A 296 8.92 -16.73 -3.53
CA SER A 296 9.85 -15.72 -3.04
C SER A 296 10.16 -14.72 -4.14
N TYR A 297 10.26 -13.46 -3.76
CA TYR A 297 10.57 -12.35 -4.65
C TYR A 297 11.66 -11.52 -3.99
N ASP A 298 12.80 -11.38 -4.66
CA ASP A 298 13.84 -10.46 -4.24
C ASP A 298 13.48 -9.06 -4.68
N LEU A 299 13.57 -8.10 -3.75
CA LEU A 299 13.27 -6.71 -3.99
C LEU A 299 14.52 -5.85 -3.87
N ASN A 300 14.70 -4.93 -4.81
CA ASN A 300 15.74 -3.93 -4.75
C ASN A 300 15.37 -2.85 -3.72
N VAL A 301 15.88 -2.99 -2.52
CA VAL A 301 15.65 -2.05 -1.43
C VAL A 301 16.83 -1.10 -1.31
N SER A 302 16.54 0.20 -1.26
CA SER A 302 17.59 1.16 -0.96
C SER A 302 18.12 0.91 0.46
N SER A 303 19.42 0.82 0.64
CA SER A 303 20.09 0.65 1.93
C SER A 303 20.03 1.94 2.78
N SER A 304 18.89 2.60 2.84
CA SER A 304 18.74 3.77 3.71
C SER A 304 18.76 3.31 5.17
N THR A 305 19.75 3.77 5.91
CA THR A 305 20.06 3.40 7.29
C THR A 305 19.05 3.93 8.31
N ASP A 306 17.92 4.49 7.89
CA ASP A 306 17.07 5.31 8.75
C ASP A 306 15.60 4.88 8.89
N THR A 307 15.19 3.75 8.34
CA THR A 307 13.84 3.23 8.56
C THR A 307 13.76 2.41 9.83
N GLY A 308 13.67 3.09 10.96
CA GLY A 308 13.39 2.45 12.24
C GLY A 308 11.97 1.86 12.23
N ARG A 309 11.85 0.57 12.53
CA ARG A 309 10.55 -0.08 12.73
C ARG A 309 9.79 0.61 13.85
N VAL A 310 8.64 1.18 13.56
CA VAL A 310 7.78 1.87 14.54
C VAL A 310 6.76 0.96 15.21
N SER A 311 6.70 -0.32 14.83
CA SER A 311 5.80 -1.31 15.44
C SER A 311 6.58 -2.36 16.21
N TRP A 312 6.12 -2.68 17.44
CA TRP A 312 6.64 -3.76 18.26
C TRP A 312 5.69 -4.94 18.24
N TYR A 313 6.23 -6.14 17.92
CA TYR A 313 5.61 -7.39 18.28
C TYR A 313 6.38 -7.95 19.47
N GLN A 314 5.75 -8.05 20.63
CA GLN A 314 6.28 -8.83 21.71
C GLN A 314 5.90 -10.29 21.45
N LEU A 315 6.84 -11.07 20.93
CA LEU A 315 6.73 -12.52 20.95
C LEU A 315 6.83 -12.96 22.41
N ARG A 316 5.77 -13.53 22.97
CA ARG A 316 5.76 -14.28 24.22
C ARG A 316 5.83 -15.77 23.92
#